data_021d207232de58f0c8cb0fdf85e1999b
#
_entry.id   021d207232de58f0c8cb0fdf85e1999b
#
_cell.length_a   1.000
_cell.length_b   1.000
_cell.length_c   1.000
_cell.angle_alpha   90.00
_cell.angle_beta   90.00
_cell.angle_gamma   90.00
#
_symmetry.space_group_name_H-M   'P 1'
#
loop_
_entity.id
_entity.type
_entity.pdbx_description
1 polymer ?
#
loop_
_entity_poly.entity_id
_entity_poly.type
_entity_poly.pdbx_seq_one_letter_code
_entity_poly.pdbx_strand_id
1 'polypeptide(L)'
;MTENLIIFNTRVVTPLGFSARCGKEMEQLSIIDNATVEVTDGIITYVGPNRGEERDGYYQHYWHYNARGKCLLPGFVDSHTHFVFGGERAEEFSWRLKGESYMSIMERGGGIVSTVKVTRACNFIQLRSKAEGFLKQMSAMGVTTVEGKSGYGLDKETELLQLRVMRSLNNDEHKRVDVVSTFLGAHAVPAEYNGQTDEYVDYIIREVMPVVVHNNLAEFCDVFCEQGVFSIEQSRRLLLAAKEMGLVLKLHADEIVPLGGAGLAAELSAVSADHLLHASDADIRAMADKGVVATLLPLTAFALKEPYARGREMIDASCAVALATDLNPGSCFSGSIPLTFALACIYMKMSIEEAITALTLNGAAALNRADSIGSIEVGKKGDFVVLNTDNYHFLPYYVGMNCVNTTIKGGVLYPVL
;
A
#
# COMPACT_ATOMS: atom_id res chain seq x y z
N MET A 1 -21.39 1.58 4.72
CA MET A 1 -22.35 0.60 5.31
C MET A 1 -21.61 -0.66 5.66
N THR A 2 -21.99 -1.32 6.74
CA THR A 2 -21.58 -2.68 7.08
C THR A 2 -22.81 -3.58 6.94
N GLU A 3 -22.63 -4.82 6.51
CA GLU A 3 -23.71 -5.75 6.35
C GLU A 3 -23.42 -7.07 7.06
N ASN A 4 -24.47 -7.76 7.44
CA ASN A 4 -24.37 -9.10 7.97
C ASN A 4 -24.27 -10.08 6.80
N LEU A 5 -23.19 -10.85 6.75
CA LEU A 5 -22.87 -11.75 5.64
C LEU A 5 -22.47 -13.12 6.17
N ILE A 6 -23.02 -14.16 5.56
CA ILE A 6 -22.50 -15.52 5.70
C ILE A 6 -21.91 -15.98 4.37
N ILE A 7 -20.64 -16.40 4.40
CA ILE A 7 -19.95 -17.04 3.28
C ILE A 7 -19.81 -18.51 3.64
N PHE A 8 -20.32 -19.39 2.78
CA PHE A 8 -20.25 -20.82 3.01
C PHE A 8 -19.72 -21.56 1.78
N ASN A 9 -19.33 -22.84 1.98
CA ASN A 9 -18.75 -23.66 0.95
C ASN A 9 -17.54 -22.97 0.29
N THR A 10 -16.62 -22.46 1.13
CA THR A 10 -15.40 -21.77 0.68
C THR A 10 -14.15 -22.49 1.18
N ARG A 11 -13.04 -22.30 0.45
CA ARG A 11 -11.69 -22.63 0.92
C ARG A 11 -11.04 -21.36 1.48
N VAL A 12 -10.98 -21.25 2.81
CA VAL A 12 -10.29 -20.14 3.47
C VAL A 12 -8.79 -20.35 3.36
N VAL A 13 -8.05 -19.31 2.95
CA VAL A 13 -6.59 -19.29 2.87
C VAL A 13 -6.12 -17.96 3.50
N THR A 14 -5.46 -18.02 4.65
CA THR A 14 -5.15 -16.83 5.43
C THR A 14 -3.87 -16.97 6.25
N PRO A 15 -3.01 -15.94 6.33
CA PRO A 15 -2.06 -15.83 7.43
C PRO A 15 -2.82 -15.65 8.75
N LEU A 16 -2.19 -15.93 9.89
CA LEU A 16 -2.78 -15.71 11.21
C LEU A 16 -1.93 -14.74 12.02
N GLY A 17 -2.57 -13.93 12.87
CA GLY A 17 -1.94 -13.05 13.84
C GLY A 17 -2.40 -11.60 13.77
N PHE A 18 -1.90 -10.83 14.73
CA PHE A 18 -2.26 -9.43 14.98
C PHE A 18 -1.06 -8.48 14.82
N SER A 19 0.03 -8.98 14.24
CA SER A 19 1.26 -8.25 13.94
C SER A 19 1.89 -8.78 12.66
N ALA A 20 2.93 -8.12 12.16
CA ALA A 20 3.68 -8.59 11.01
C ALA A 20 4.27 -9.98 11.25
N ARG A 21 4.33 -10.79 10.20
CA ARG A 21 5.05 -12.06 10.16
C ARG A 21 6.44 -11.86 9.58
N CYS A 22 7.43 -12.47 10.20
CA CYS A 22 8.84 -12.29 9.84
C CYS A 22 9.46 -13.61 9.38
N GLY A 23 10.40 -13.53 8.44
CA GLY A 23 11.16 -14.67 7.99
C GLY A 23 10.28 -15.84 7.59
N LYS A 24 10.59 -17.05 8.07
CA LYS A 24 9.85 -18.29 7.77
C LYS A 24 8.40 -18.31 8.22
N GLU A 25 7.99 -17.42 9.12
CA GLU A 25 6.58 -17.33 9.51
C GLU A 25 5.69 -16.79 8.38
N MET A 26 6.27 -16.09 7.41
CA MET A 26 5.53 -15.57 6.26
C MET A 26 4.95 -16.66 5.36
N GLU A 27 5.52 -17.87 5.36
CA GLU A 27 5.00 -19.03 4.61
C GLU A 27 3.82 -19.72 5.31
N GLN A 28 3.56 -19.39 6.58
CA GLN A 28 2.58 -20.11 7.39
C GLN A 28 1.16 -19.59 7.13
N LEU A 29 0.42 -20.30 6.28
CA LEU A 29 -1.00 -20.04 6.05
C LEU A 29 -1.86 -21.08 6.77
N SER A 30 -2.99 -20.63 7.32
CA SER A 30 -4.09 -21.49 7.74
C SER A 30 -5.00 -21.74 6.54
N ILE A 31 -5.28 -23.01 6.24
CA ILE A 31 -6.18 -23.44 5.18
C ILE A 31 -7.33 -24.23 5.79
N ILE A 32 -8.56 -23.80 5.51
CA ILE A 32 -9.78 -24.50 5.97
C ILE A 32 -10.64 -24.80 4.75
N ASP A 33 -10.70 -26.07 4.37
CA ASP A 33 -11.54 -26.51 3.26
C ASP A 33 -13.00 -26.60 3.70
N ASN A 34 -13.91 -26.32 2.76
CA ASN A 34 -15.35 -26.30 3.01
C ASN A 34 -15.72 -25.55 4.30
N ALA A 35 -15.31 -24.29 4.35
CA ALA A 35 -15.48 -23.43 5.51
C ALA A 35 -16.76 -22.60 5.46
N THR A 36 -17.17 -22.10 6.63
CA THR A 36 -18.10 -20.99 6.81
C THR A 36 -17.38 -19.82 7.47
N VAL A 37 -17.65 -18.61 6.98
CA VAL A 37 -17.23 -17.34 7.59
C VAL A 37 -18.47 -16.48 7.84
N GLU A 38 -18.66 -16.01 9.07
CA GLU A 38 -19.77 -15.13 9.47
C GLU A 38 -19.24 -13.72 9.76
N VAL A 39 -19.92 -12.72 9.23
CA VAL A 39 -19.65 -11.30 9.48
C VAL A 39 -20.91 -10.67 10.04
N THR A 40 -20.79 -10.01 11.18
CA THR A 40 -21.87 -9.25 11.83
C THR A 40 -21.39 -7.83 12.04
N ASP A 41 -22.17 -6.86 11.58
CA ASP A 41 -21.81 -5.42 11.67
C ASP A 41 -20.41 -5.11 11.10
N GLY A 42 -20.04 -5.84 10.03
CA GLY A 42 -18.75 -5.69 9.36
C GLY A 42 -17.56 -6.38 10.05
N ILE A 43 -17.78 -7.10 11.14
CA ILE A 43 -16.74 -7.81 11.92
C ILE A 43 -16.92 -9.32 11.79
N ILE A 44 -15.82 -10.06 11.64
CA ILE A 44 -15.81 -11.52 11.59
C ILE A 44 -16.19 -12.06 12.95
N THR A 45 -17.30 -12.82 13.02
CA THR A 45 -17.79 -13.45 14.26
C THR A 45 -17.58 -14.95 14.28
N TYR A 46 -17.33 -15.56 13.12
CA TYR A 46 -16.99 -16.97 13.01
C TYR A 46 -16.11 -17.22 11.78
N VAL A 47 -15.16 -18.14 11.92
CA VAL A 47 -14.44 -18.80 10.83
C VAL A 47 -14.13 -20.23 11.26
N GLY A 48 -14.49 -21.22 10.43
CA GLY A 48 -14.27 -22.62 10.76
C GLY A 48 -15.00 -23.57 9.81
N PRO A 49 -15.14 -24.84 10.19
CA PRO A 49 -15.85 -25.85 9.40
C PRO A 49 -17.24 -25.41 8.99
N ASN A 50 -17.70 -25.87 7.84
CA ASN A 50 -19.00 -25.51 7.27
C ASN A 50 -20.15 -25.87 8.25
N ARG A 51 -21.00 -24.88 8.53
CA ARG A 51 -22.18 -25.02 9.40
C ARG A 51 -23.48 -25.22 8.62
N GLY A 52 -23.41 -25.28 7.28
CA GLY A 52 -24.59 -25.37 6.40
C GLY A 52 -25.26 -24.01 6.17
N GLU A 53 -26.17 -23.97 5.19
CA GLU A 53 -26.93 -22.76 4.83
C GLU A 53 -28.08 -22.49 5.81
N GLU A 54 -28.60 -23.53 6.47
CA GLU A 54 -29.78 -23.46 7.35
C GLU A 54 -29.38 -23.77 8.79
N ARG A 55 -29.28 -22.72 9.60
CA ARG A 55 -29.23 -22.84 11.05
C ARG A 55 -30.48 -22.20 11.66
N ASP A 56 -31.54 -23.00 11.80
CA ASP A 56 -32.77 -22.69 12.56
C ASP A 56 -33.19 -21.20 12.64
N GLY A 57 -33.29 -20.53 11.49
CA GLY A 57 -33.73 -19.14 11.41
C GLY A 57 -32.69 -18.09 11.85
N TYR A 58 -31.50 -18.49 12.33
CA TYR A 58 -30.47 -17.55 12.81
C TYR A 58 -29.95 -16.60 11.71
N TYR A 59 -29.83 -17.09 10.47
CA TYR A 59 -29.30 -16.33 9.35
C TYR A 59 -30.35 -15.58 8.52
N GLN A 60 -31.60 -15.44 8.97
CA GLN A 60 -32.68 -14.77 8.20
C GLN A 60 -32.35 -13.31 7.87
N HIS A 61 -31.45 -12.66 8.63
CA HIS A 61 -31.04 -11.27 8.45
C HIS A 61 -29.64 -11.13 7.86
N TYR A 62 -29.05 -12.23 7.34
CA TYR A 62 -27.75 -12.24 6.71
C TYR A 62 -27.89 -12.34 5.18
N TRP A 63 -26.99 -11.67 4.47
CA TRP A 63 -26.74 -11.98 3.08
C TRP A 63 -26.03 -13.34 2.98
N HIS A 64 -26.47 -14.17 2.05
CA HIS A 64 -25.92 -15.51 1.84
C HIS A 64 -25.05 -15.53 0.59
N TYR A 65 -23.78 -15.89 0.73
CA TYR A 65 -22.84 -16.03 -0.37
C TYR A 65 -22.29 -17.45 -0.42
N ASN A 66 -22.69 -18.22 -1.44
CA ASN A 66 -22.11 -19.54 -1.71
C ASN A 66 -20.87 -19.38 -2.58
N ALA A 67 -19.68 -19.62 -2.01
CA ALA A 67 -18.42 -19.53 -2.74
C ALA A 67 -18.17 -20.68 -3.70
N ARG A 68 -18.97 -21.76 -3.64
CA ARG A 68 -18.89 -22.94 -4.54
C ARG A 68 -17.50 -23.57 -4.58
N GLY A 69 -16.84 -23.69 -3.45
CA GLY A 69 -15.50 -24.26 -3.29
C GLY A 69 -14.36 -23.30 -3.60
N LYS A 70 -14.64 -22.06 -4.04
CA LYS A 70 -13.60 -21.07 -4.38
C LYS A 70 -12.80 -20.63 -3.16
N CYS A 71 -11.55 -20.18 -3.40
CA CYS A 71 -10.70 -19.59 -2.36
C CYS A 71 -11.25 -18.26 -1.87
N LEU A 72 -11.22 -18.09 -0.54
CA LEU A 72 -11.45 -16.85 0.19
C LEU A 72 -10.13 -16.45 0.88
N LEU A 73 -9.61 -15.27 0.54
CA LEU A 73 -8.43 -14.68 1.15
C LEU A 73 -8.82 -13.40 1.89
N PRO A 74 -7.97 -12.91 2.83
CA PRO A 74 -8.11 -11.54 3.33
C PRO A 74 -8.06 -10.55 2.17
N GLY A 75 -8.77 -9.44 2.29
CA GLY A 75 -8.66 -8.35 1.33
C GLY A 75 -7.22 -7.87 1.20
N PHE A 76 -6.77 -7.62 -0.02
CA PHE A 76 -5.41 -7.14 -0.25
C PHE A 76 -5.23 -5.74 0.30
N VAL A 77 -4.04 -5.48 0.82
CA VAL A 77 -3.62 -4.20 1.37
C VAL A 77 -2.49 -3.65 0.51
N ASP A 78 -2.75 -2.54 -0.17
CA ASP A 78 -1.75 -1.82 -0.96
C ASP A 78 -1.14 -0.71 -0.10
N SER A 79 -0.03 -1.02 0.54
CA SER A 79 0.57 -0.21 1.61
C SER A 79 1.52 0.89 1.13
N HIS A 80 1.53 1.19 -0.18
CA HIS A 80 2.31 2.28 -0.75
C HIS A 80 1.74 2.70 -2.11
N THR A 81 1.10 3.85 -2.17
CA THR A 81 0.66 4.48 -3.43
C THR A 81 0.64 6.00 -3.34
N HIS A 82 0.61 6.66 -4.52
CA HIS A 82 0.45 8.10 -4.68
C HIS A 82 -0.75 8.41 -5.58
N PHE A 83 -1.88 7.78 -5.37
CA PHE A 83 -3.02 7.77 -6.29
C PHE A 83 -3.79 9.10 -6.40
N VAL A 84 -3.47 10.13 -5.58
CA VAL A 84 -4.10 11.46 -5.64
C VAL A 84 -3.17 12.44 -6.34
N PHE A 85 -3.36 12.66 -7.63
CA PHE A 85 -2.55 13.59 -8.43
C PHE A 85 -3.33 14.11 -9.65
N GLY A 86 -2.88 15.27 -10.16
CA GLY A 86 -3.32 15.83 -11.44
C GLY A 86 -2.38 15.44 -12.58
N GLY A 87 -2.92 15.34 -13.80
CA GLY A 87 -2.15 15.02 -15.00
C GLY A 87 -1.67 13.57 -15.09
N GLU A 88 -0.95 13.28 -16.15
CA GLU A 88 -0.34 11.98 -16.47
C GLU A 88 0.93 12.22 -17.26
N ARG A 89 1.87 11.27 -17.25
CA ARG A 89 3.17 11.37 -17.93
C ARG A 89 3.35 10.29 -19.01
N ALA A 90 2.29 9.97 -19.77
CA ALA A 90 2.32 8.92 -20.78
C ALA A 90 3.31 9.23 -21.92
N GLU A 91 3.46 10.51 -22.30
CA GLU A 91 4.42 10.95 -23.31
C GLU A 91 5.87 10.80 -22.83
N GLU A 92 6.13 11.15 -21.56
CA GLU A 92 7.45 10.95 -20.94
C GLU A 92 7.82 9.45 -20.88
N PHE A 93 6.84 8.58 -20.60
CA PHE A 93 7.04 7.14 -20.66
C PHE A 93 7.45 6.69 -22.06
N SER A 94 6.80 7.24 -23.13
CA SER A 94 7.20 6.97 -24.52
C SER A 94 8.63 7.42 -24.82
N TRP A 95 9.07 8.57 -24.30
CA TRP A 95 10.45 9.06 -24.47
C TRP A 95 11.46 8.15 -23.77
N ARG A 96 11.17 7.71 -22.55
CA ARG A 96 12.00 6.72 -21.83
C ARG A 96 12.16 5.41 -22.61
N LEU A 97 11.07 4.92 -23.21
CA LEU A 97 11.12 3.71 -24.04
C LEU A 97 12.02 3.89 -25.27
N LYS A 98 12.16 5.10 -25.79
CA LYS A 98 13.07 5.44 -26.90
C LYS A 98 14.52 5.66 -26.44
N GLY A 99 14.81 5.55 -25.14
CA GLY A 99 16.15 5.71 -24.59
C GLY A 99 16.53 7.14 -24.24
N GLU A 100 15.58 8.09 -24.18
CA GLU A 100 15.87 9.43 -23.69
C GLU A 100 16.28 9.40 -22.23
N SER A 101 17.29 10.19 -21.88
CA SER A 101 17.77 10.29 -20.51
C SER A 101 16.78 11.07 -19.62
N TYR A 102 16.83 10.80 -18.33
CA TYR A 102 16.05 11.57 -17.33
C TYR A 102 16.30 13.08 -17.43
N MET A 103 17.57 13.49 -17.63
CA MET A 103 17.94 14.91 -17.79
C MET A 103 17.28 15.54 -19.02
N SER A 104 17.27 14.86 -20.18
CA SER A 104 16.59 15.34 -21.39
C SER A 104 15.09 15.54 -21.17
N ILE A 105 14.46 14.63 -20.42
CA ILE A 105 13.03 14.73 -20.06
C ILE A 105 12.79 15.95 -19.13
N MET A 106 13.65 16.15 -18.14
CA MET A 106 13.56 17.30 -17.22
C MET A 106 13.74 18.64 -17.95
N GLU A 107 14.70 18.74 -18.88
CA GLU A 107 14.93 19.96 -19.68
C GLU A 107 13.71 20.36 -20.52
N ARG A 108 12.87 19.38 -20.91
CA ARG A 108 11.59 19.62 -21.57
C ARG A 108 10.43 19.98 -20.63
N GLY A 109 10.72 20.14 -19.33
CA GLY A 109 9.71 20.44 -18.31
C GLY A 109 8.92 19.22 -17.84
N GLY A 110 9.47 18.01 -18.04
CA GLY A 110 8.91 16.75 -17.56
C GLY A 110 9.32 16.44 -16.11
N GLY A 111 9.15 15.16 -15.74
CA GLY A 111 9.45 14.69 -14.39
C GLY A 111 8.40 15.09 -13.35
N ILE A 112 8.78 15.05 -12.08
CA ILE A 112 7.87 15.36 -10.97
C ILE A 112 7.30 16.79 -11.07
N VAL A 113 8.07 17.75 -11.61
CA VAL A 113 7.66 19.14 -11.78
C VAL A 113 6.41 19.26 -12.67
N SER A 114 6.32 18.44 -13.72
CA SER A 114 5.14 18.36 -14.60
C SER A 114 3.88 17.97 -13.81
N THR A 115 3.97 16.91 -13.00
CA THR A 115 2.85 16.46 -12.17
C THR A 115 2.48 17.50 -11.12
N VAL A 116 3.46 18.10 -10.43
CA VAL A 116 3.23 19.16 -9.43
C VAL A 116 2.47 20.33 -10.06
N LYS A 117 2.90 20.82 -11.22
CA LYS A 117 2.25 21.93 -11.92
C LYS A 117 0.78 21.63 -12.21
N VAL A 118 0.46 20.43 -12.70
CA VAL A 118 -0.93 20.06 -13.02
C VAL A 118 -1.74 19.80 -11.76
N THR A 119 -1.15 19.20 -10.72
CA THR A 119 -1.82 18.96 -9.43
C THR A 119 -2.20 20.26 -8.74
N ARG A 120 -1.30 21.25 -8.72
CA ARG A 120 -1.55 22.62 -8.21
C ARG A 120 -2.68 23.34 -8.97
N ALA A 121 -2.87 23.03 -10.25
CA ALA A 121 -3.94 23.60 -11.06
C ALA A 121 -5.31 22.90 -10.88
N CYS A 122 -5.35 21.73 -10.25
CA CYS A 122 -6.58 20.97 -10.02
C CYS A 122 -7.35 21.47 -8.81
N ASN A 123 -8.68 21.42 -8.88
CA ASN A 123 -9.54 21.61 -7.72
C ASN A 123 -9.87 20.29 -7.03
N PHE A 124 -10.54 20.37 -5.86
CA PHE A 124 -10.95 19.22 -5.05
C PHE A 124 -11.76 18.19 -5.82
N ILE A 125 -12.73 18.62 -6.64
CA ILE A 125 -13.64 17.74 -7.37
C ILE A 125 -12.87 16.93 -8.42
N GLN A 126 -11.94 17.57 -9.13
CA GLN A 126 -11.11 16.92 -10.15
C GLN A 126 -10.21 15.85 -9.55
N LEU A 127 -9.47 16.18 -8.48
CA LEU A 127 -8.60 15.22 -7.80
C LEU A 127 -9.40 14.05 -7.19
N ARG A 128 -10.54 14.35 -6.53
CA ARG A 128 -11.40 13.31 -5.93
C ARG A 128 -11.97 12.36 -6.97
N SER A 129 -12.51 12.87 -8.07
CA SER A 129 -13.12 12.05 -9.13
C SER A 129 -12.07 11.11 -9.77
N LYS A 130 -10.87 11.62 -10.05
CA LYS A 130 -9.77 10.81 -10.59
C LYS A 130 -9.32 9.73 -9.61
N ALA A 131 -9.09 10.10 -8.37
CA ALA A 131 -8.68 9.18 -7.30
C ALA A 131 -9.73 8.08 -7.05
N GLU A 132 -11.02 8.42 -7.05
CA GLU A 132 -12.11 7.44 -6.94
C GLU A 132 -12.09 6.42 -8.09
N GLY A 133 -11.73 6.85 -9.30
CA GLY A 133 -11.55 5.96 -10.45
C GLY A 133 -10.46 4.91 -10.20
N PHE A 134 -9.32 5.29 -9.60
CA PHE A 134 -8.27 4.35 -9.21
C PHE A 134 -8.74 3.39 -8.11
N LEU A 135 -9.41 3.88 -7.07
CA LEU A 135 -9.93 3.03 -6.00
C LEU A 135 -10.93 1.98 -6.52
N LYS A 136 -11.76 2.32 -7.51
CA LYS A 136 -12.66 1.35 -8.16
C LYS A 136 -11.89 0.25 -8.90
N GLN A 137 -10.82 0.62 -9.62
CA GLN A 137 -9.96 -0.34 -10.32
C GLN A 137 -9.19 -1.23 -9.33
N MET A 138 -8.63 -0.66 -8.26
CA MET A 138 -7.93 -1.41 -7.22
C MET A 138 -8.88 -2.38 -6.49
N SER A 139 -10.09 -1.93 -6.16
CA SER A 139 -11.13 -2.81 -5.57
C SER A 139 -11.47 -3.98 -6.49
N ALA A 140 -11.55 -3.77 -7.81
CA ALA A 140 -11.77 -4.87 -8.76
C ALA A 140 -10.61 -5.89 -8.80
N MET A 141 -9.43 -5.51 -8.32
CA MET A 141 -8.27 -6.39 -8.14
C MET A 141 -8.10 -6.92 -6.72
N GLY A 142 -9.11 -6.73 -5.85
CA GLY A 142 -9.14 -7.30 -4.50
C GLY A 142 -8.59 -6.39 -3.40
N VAL A 143 -8.18 -5.16 -3.71
CA VAL A 143 -7.71 -4.22 -2.68
C VAL A 143 -8.89 -3.73 -1.84
N THR A 144 -8.77 -3.84 -0.52
CA THR A 144 -9.76 -3.36 0.46
C THR A 144 -9.24 -2.24 1.34
N THR A 145 -7.91 -2.05 1.36
CA THR A 145 -7.24 -0.97 2.09
C THR A 145 -6.05 -0.48 1.28
N VAL A 146 -5.88 0.83 1.15
CA VAL A 146 -4.79 1.47 0.41
C VAL A 146 -4.16 2.59 1.24
N GLU A 147 -2.84 2.71 1.18
CA GLU A 147 -2.16 3.93 1.59
C GLU A 147 -2.18 4.95 0.47
N GLY A 148 -2.58 6.18 0.78
CA GLY A 148 -2.43 7.33 -0.10
C GLY A 148 -1.40 8.29 0.46
N LYS A 149 -0.33 8.56 -0.29
CA LYS A 149 0.67 9.56 0.04
C LYS A 149 0.39 10.86 -0.73
N SER A 150 0.52 12.02 -0.08
CA SER A 150 0.59 13.32 -0.75
C SER A 150 1.93 13.47 -1.50
N GLY A 151 2.43 14.67 -1.74
CA GLY A 151 3.77 14.87 -2.30
C GLY A 151 3.81 15.29 -3.77
N TYR A 152 2.66 15.64 -4.34
CA TYR A 152 2.58 16.28 -5.64
C TYR A 152 2.08 17.74 -5.56
N GLY A 153 1.96 18.28 -4.36
CA GLY A 153 1.74 19.70 -4.13
C GLY A 153 3.04 20.45 -3.96
N LEU A 154 3.86 19.99 -3.04
CA LEU A 154 5.11 20.59 -2.58
C LEU A 154 4.92 22.05 -2.08
N ASP A 155 3.67 22.43 -1.83
CA ASP A 155 3.24 23.63 -1.15
C ASP A 155 2.12 23.33 -0.15
N LYS A 156 1.91 24.22 0.80
CA LYS A 156 0.94 24.02 1.89
C LYS A 156 -0.48 23.75 1.38
N GLU A 157 -0.94 24.55 0.44
CA GLU A 157 -2.33 24.52 -0.01
C GLU A 157 -2.65 23.22 -0.74
N THR A 158 -1.77 22.80 -1.65
CA THR A 158 -1.99 21.62 -2.48
C THR A 158 -1.74 20.32 -1.71
N GLU A 159 -0.74 20.27 -0.82
CA GLU A 159 -0.54 19.12 0.08
C GLU A 159 -1.77 18.88 0.95
N LEU A 160 -2.30 19.95 1.59
CA LEU A 160 -3.54 19.85 2.35
C LEU A 160 -4.75 19.49 1.49
N LEU A 161 -4.80 19.93 0.23
CA LEU A 161 -5.86 19.57 -0.70
C LEU A 161 -5.85 18.07 -1.01
N GLN A 162 -4.67 17.48 -1.31
CA GLN A 162 -4.52 16.04 -1.56
C GLN A 162 -4.97 15.22 -0.34
N LEU A 163 -4.53 15.58 0.86
CA LEU A 163 -4.90 14.90 2.10
C LEU A 163 -6.40 15.02 2.41
N ARG A 164 -7.01 16.19 2.14
CA ARG A 164 -8.48 16.36 2.26
C ARG A 164 -9.25 15.49 1.29
N VAL A 165 -8.75 15.30 0.07
CA VAL A 165 -9.33 14.36 -0.89
C VAL A 165 -9.29 12.94 -0.34
N MET A 166 -8.15 12.46 0.15
CA MET A 166 -7.99 11.14 0.76
C MET A 166 -8.97 10.94 1.92
N ARG A 167 -9.04 11.91 2.84
CA ARG A 167 -10.00 11.87 3.97
C ARG A 167 -11.45 11.83 3.50
N SER A 168 -11.80 12.58 2.48
CA SER A 168 -13.15 12.57 1.90
C SER A 168 -13.51 11.20 1.30
N LEU A 169 -12.57 10.54 0.62
CA LEU A 169 -12.75 9.20 0.08
C LEU A 169 -12.87 8.15 1.19
N ASN A 170 -12.06 8.27 2.25
CA ASN A 170 -12.14 7.36 3.39
C ASN A 170 -13.44 7.52 4.20
N ASN A 171 -14.01 8.71 4.25
CA ASN A 171 -15.27 8.99 4.97
C ASN A 171 -16.53 8.74 4.13
N ASP A 172 -16.40 8.30 2.88
CA ASP A 172 -17.53 7.96 2.03
C ASP A 172 -18.21 6.69 2.58
N GLU A 173 -19.51 6.75 2.84
CA GLU A 173 -20.29 5.63 3.37
C GLU A 173 -20.36 4.44 2.41
N HIS A 174 -20.19 4.68 1.10
CA HIS A 174 -20.21 3.67 0.04
C HIS A 174 -18.80 3.30 -0.44
N LYS A 175 -17.77 3.63 0.32
CA LYS A 175 -16.40 3.31 -0.04
C LYS A 175 -16.18 1.80 -0.21
N ARG A 176 -15.43 1.46 -1.24
CA ARG A 176 -15.00 0.08 -1.52
C ARG A 176 -13.65 -0.25 -0.93
N VAL A 177 -12.87 0.79 -0.59
CA VAL A 177 -11.50 0.69 -0.11
C VAL A 177 -11.31 1.69 1.03
N ASP A 178 -10.75 1.25 2.15
CA ASP A 178 -10.28 2.17 3.19
C ASP A 178 -9.02 2.90 2.70
N VAL A 179 -8.94 4.20 2.94
CA VAL A 179 -7.79 5.03 2.59
C VAL A 179 -7.08 5.46 3.86
N VAL A 180 -5.80 5.09 3.97
CA VAL A 180 -4.89 5.52 5.03
C VAL A 180 -4.01 6.64 4.48
N SER A 181 -4.02 7.82 5.10
CA SER A 181 -3.35 9.01 4.58
C SER A 181 -1.95 9.19 5.17
N THR A 182 -0.97 9.42 4.29
CA THR A 182 0.42 9.72 4.62
C THR A 182 0.80 11.09 4.08
N PHE A 183 1.35 11.95 4.94
CA PHE A 183 1.90 13.23 4.53
C PHE A 183 3.31 13.04 3.97
N LEU A 184 3.53 13.43 2.72
CA LEU A 184 4.81 13.35 2.02
C LEU A 184 5.19 14.70 1.40
N GLY A 185 5.13 15.80 2.17
CA GLY A 185 5.58 17.10 1.68
C GLY A 185 7.05 17.12 1.25
N ALA A 186 7.86 16.22 1.80
CA ALA A 186 9.26 16.02 1.45
C ALA A 186 9.45 14.92 0.36
N HIS A 187 8.70 15.01 -0.74
CA HIS A 187 8.83 14.10 -1.90
C HIS A 187 9.85 14.63 -2.93
N ALA A 188 9.94 15.93 -3.09
CA ALA A 188 10.96 16.60 -3.90
C ALA A 188 11.14 18.04 -3.39
N VAL A 189 12.20 18.70 -3.82
CA VAL A 189 12.40 20.13 -3.54
C VAL A 189 11.73 20.93 -4.67
N PRO A 190 10.72 21.78 -4.38
CA PRO A 190 10.07 22.55 -5.42
C PRO A 190 10.98 23.67 -5.95
N ALA A 191 10.69 24.18 -7.16
CA ALA A 191 11.50 25.16 -7.85
C ALA A 191 11.74 26.44 -7.02
N GLU A 192 10.78 26.81 -6.20
CA GLU A 192 10.83 28.00 -5.32
C GLU A 192 11.93 27.89 -4.24
N TYR A 193 12.36 26.66 -3.93
CA TYR A 193 13.43 26.36 -2.96
C TYR A 193 14.66 25.71 -3.61
N ASN A 194 14.85 25.87 -4.93
CA ASN A 194 16.00 25.28 -5.62
C ASN A 194 17.32 25.74 -4.98
N GLY A 195 18.16 24.79 -4.54
CA GLY A 195 19.40 25.05 -3.82
C GLY A 195 19.22 25.44 -2.33
N GLN A 196 17.99 25.44 -1.82
CA GLN A 196 17.64 25.82 -0.44
C GLN A 196 16.85 24.70 0.24
N THR A 197 17.37 23.47 0.18
CA THR A 197 16.67 22.27 0.70
C THR A 197 16.43 22.36 2.21
N ASP A 198 17.36 22.94 2.98
CA ASP A 198 17.20 23.10 4.42
C ASP A 198 16.08 24.06 4.79
N GLU A 199 15.95 25.16 4.05
CA GLU A 199 14.86 26.12 4.21
C GLU A 199 13.50 25.49 3.85
N TYR A 200 13.47 24.61 2.84
CA TYR A 200 12.28 23.88 2.50
C TYR A 200 11.87 22.88 3.59
N VAL A 201 12.82 22.16 4.17
CA VAL A 201 12.57 21.28 5.33
C VAL A 201 12.04 22.10 6.51
N ASP A 202 12.60 23.26 6.79
CA ASP A 202 12.12 24.18 7.83
C ASP A 202 10.70 24.67 7.56
N TYR A 203 10.38 25.00 6.29
CA TYR A 203 9.03 25.38 5.87
C TYR A 203 8.03 24.23 6.10
N ILE A 204 8.38 22.99 5.72
CA ILE A 204 7.52 21.82 5.97
C ILE A 204 7.23 21.66 7.46
N ILE A 205 8.28 21.73 8.30
CA ILE A 205 8.16 21.50 9.75
C ILE A 205 7.36 22.63 10.43
N ARG A 206 7.58 23.88 10.05
CA ARG A 206 6.98 25.02 10.75
C ARG A 206 5.63 25.46 10.22
N GLU A 207 5.38 25.29 8.92
CA GLU A 207 4.21 25.87 8.27
C GLU A 207 3.20 24.84 7.79
N VAL A 208 3.64 23.64 7.35
CA VAL A 208 2.75 22.67 6.73
C VAL A 208 2.33 21.58 7.74
N MET A 209 3.30 20.91 8.33
CA MET A 209 3.09 19.76 9.22
C MET A 209 2.18 20.08 10.43
N PRO A 210 2.29 21.24 11.11
CA PRO A 210 1.38 21.57 12.22
C PRO A 210 -0.09 21.67 11.77
N VAL A 211 -0.34 22.10 10.53
CA VAL A 211 -1.72 22.18 9.98
C VAL A 211 -2.23 20.80 9.61
N VAL A 212 -1.38 19.91 9.08
CA VAL A 212 -1.72 18.50 8.83
C VAL A 212 -2.15 17.83 10.13
N VAL A 213 -1.36 17.96 11.19
CA VAL A 213 -1.62 17.35 12.50
C VAL A 213 -2.85 17.96 13.17
N HIS A 214 -2.95 19.29 13.24
CA HIS A 214 -4.09 19.99 13.87
C HIS A 214 -5.44 19.58 13.25
N ASN A 215 -5.46 19.33 11.94
CA ASN A 215 -6.68 18.94 11.23
C ASN A 215 -6.85 17.40 11.08
N ASN A 216 -5.99 16.58 11.69
CA ASN A 216 -5.99 15.13 11.58
C ASN A 216 -6.07 14.65 10.10
N LEU A 217 -5.23 15.22 9.23
CA LEU A 217 -5.28 14.94 7.79
C LEU A 217 -4.44 13.73 7.39
N ALA A 218 -3.45 13.35 8.17
CA ALA A 218 -2.58 12.20 7.95
C ALA A 218 -2.27 11.49 9.28
N GLU A 219 -2.04 10.20 9.21
CA GLU A 219 -1.58 9.36 10.33
C GLU A 219 -0.05 9.17 10.28
N PHE A 220 0.51 9.23 9.10
CA PHE A 220 1.93 8.97 8.83
C PHE A 220 2.61 10.19 8.22
N CYS A 221 3.93 10.27 8.44
CA CYS A 221 4.82 11.17 7.70
C CYS A 221 5.91 10.35 7.02
N ASP A 222 6.17 10.67 5.76
CA ASP A 222 7.15 10.02 4.91
C ASP A 222 8.11 11.06 4.32
N VAL A 223 9.30 10.64 3.91
CA VAL A 223 10.31 11.44 3.25
C VAL A 223 11.02 10.64 2.16
N PHE A 224 11.30 11.26 1.02
CA PHE A 224 12.14 10.67 0.00
C PHE A 224 13.62 10.88 0.34
N CYS A 225 14.15 9.96 1.15
CA CYS A 225 15.53 9.93 1.60
C CYS A 225 16.43 9.37 0.50
N GLU A 226 16.92 10.25 -0.38
CA GLU A 226 17.66 9.85 -1.57
C GLU A 226 18.71 10.88 -1.96
N GLN A 227 19.79 10.44 -2.60
CA GLN A 227 20.86 11.31 -3.06
C GLN A 227 20.31 12.34 -4.07
N GLY A 228 20.58 13.61 -3.79
CA GLY A 228 20.11 14.72 -4.62
C GLY A 228 18.67 15.15 -4.37
N VAL A 229 17.98 14.53 -3.39
CA VAL A 229 16.64 14.92 -2.93
C VAL A 229 16.72 15.38 -1.47
N PHE A 230 16.61 14.47 -0.50
CA PHE A 230 16.80 14.77 0.92
C PHE A 230 17.89 13.86 1.51
N SER A 231 18.90 14.49 2.14
CA SER A 231 19.98 13.75 2.83
C SER A 231 19.48 13.01 4.07
N ILE A 232 20.30 12.12 4.61
CA ILE A 232 20.03 11.41 5.89
C ILE A 232 19.73 12.41 7.02
N GLU A 233 20.52 13.50 7.12
CA GLU A 233 20.36 14.52 8.18
C GLU A 233 19.07 15.32 8.02
N GLN A 234 18.73 15.72 6.80
CA GLN A 234 17.48 16.41 6.50
C GLN A 234 16.27 15.54 6.76
N SER A 235 16.34 14.27 6.33
CA SER A 235 15.30 13.26 6.57
C SER A 235 15.12 12.97 8.06
N ARG A 236 16.21 12.79 8.80
CA ARG A 236 16.20 12.62 10.26
C ARG A 236 15.54 13.79 10.95
N ARG A 237 15.92 15.03 10.63
CA ARG A 237 15.36 16.25 11.22
C ARG A 237 13.85 16.34 11.01
N LEU A 238 13.41 16.13 9.78
CA LEU A 238 11.98 16.16 9.41
C LEU A 238 11.19 15.08 10.16
N LEU A 239 11.68 13.83 10.15
CA LEU A 239 10.98 12.71 10.76
C LEU A 239 10.94 12.80 12.30
N LEU A 240 12.00 13.30 12.95
CA LEU A 240 11.96 13.56 14.39
C LEU A 240 10.90 14.61 14.74
N ALA A 241 10.79 15.69 13.97
CA ALA A 241 9.74 16.69 14.17
C ALA A 241 8.35 16.10 13.95
N ALA A 242 8.18 15.21 12.94
CA ALA A 242 6.93 14.50 12.70
C ALA A 242 6.55 13.60 13.90
N LYS A 243 7.52 12.86 14.44
CA LYS A 243 7.34 12.00 15.62
C LYS A 243 6.94 12.78 16.86
N GLU A 244 7.58 13.93 17.11
CA GLU A 244 7.23 14.84 18.21
C GLU A 244 5.81 15.39 18.09
N MET A 245 5.31 15.55 16.86
CA MET A 245 3.92 15.96 16.59
C MET A 245 2.92 14.80 16.58
N GLY A 246 3.36 13.55 16.80
CA GLY A 246 2.51 12.37 16.92
C GLY A 246 2.24 11.62 15.61
N LEU A 247 2.94 11.94 14.52
CA LEU A 247 2.85 11.18 13.27
C LEU A 247 3.73 9.92 13.33
N VAL A 248 3.25 8.83 12.74
CA VAL A 248 4.00 7.59 12.58
C VAL A 248 4.95 7.73 11.37
N LEU A 249 6.15 7.17 11.47
CA LEU A 249 7.20 7.40 10.49
C LEU A 249 7.25 6.32 9.41
N LYS A 250 7.49 6.74 8.17
CA LYS A 250 7.79 5.92 6.99
C LYS A 250 8.94 6.55 6.22
N LEU A 251 9.59 5.82 5.34
CA LEU A 251 10.65 6.36 4.46
C LEU A 251 10.61 5.68 3.08
N HIS A 252 10.72 6.47 2.01
CA HIS A 252 11.30 6.01 0.76
C HIS A 252 12.82 5.93 0.97
N ALA A 253 13.40 4.75 0.81
CA ALA A 253 14.76 4.48 1.21
C ALA A 253 15.53 3.64 0.19
N ASP A 254 16.75 4.08 -0.13
CA ASP A 254 17.71 3.31 -0.94
C ASP A 254 17.09 2.82 -2.27
N GLU A 255 16.30 3.68 -2.93
CA GLU A 255 15.65 3.38 -4.21
C GLU A 255 16.64 3.49 -5.37
N ILE A 256 17.41 4.58 -5.44
CA ILE A 256 18.31 4.89 -6.57
C ILE A 256 19.76 4.56 -6.23
N VAL A 257 20.19 4.91 -5.00
CA VAL A 257 21.56 4.62 -4.53
C VAL A 257 21.54 4.11 -3.09
N PRO A 258 22.58 3.38 -2.64
CA PRO A 258 22.70 2.91 -1.25
C PRO A 258 23.08 4.07 -0.32
N LEU A 259 22.11 4.94 0.01
CA LEU A 259 22.33 6.10 0.86
C LEU A 259 22.35 5.77 2.36
N GLY A 260 21.68 4.66 2.76
CA GLY A 260 21.52 4.25 4.17
C GLY A 260 20.17 4.70 4.76
N GLY A 261 19.17 4.96 3.92
CA GLY A 261 17.80 5.29 4.34
C GLY A 261 17.16 4.16 5.14
N ALA A 262 17.40 2.90 4.78
CA ALA A 262 16.96 1.72 5.53
C ALA A 262 17.53 1.69 6.96
N GLY A 263 18.80 2.06 7.13
CA GLY A 263 19.43 2.22 8.46
C GLY A 263 18.81 3.32 9.28
N LEU A 264 18.48 4.46 8.65
CA LEU A 264 17.75 5.56 9.30
C LEU A 264 16.34 5.13 9.75
N ALA A 265 15.63 4.36 8.93
CA ALA A 265 14.32 3.81 9.30
C ALA A 265 14.41 2.95 10.57
N ALA A 266 15.43 2.10 10.65
CA ALA A 266 15.70 1.28 11.84
C ALA A 266 16.07 2.14 13.06
N GLU A 267 16.93 3.15 12.89
CA GLU A 267 17.32 4.09 13.95
C GLU A 267 16.11 4.78 14.57
N LEU A 268 15.20 5.29 13.73
CA LEU A 268 14.02 6.04 14.16
C LEU A 268 12.85 5.15 14.59
N SER A 269 12.95 3.83 14.40
CA SER A 269 11.87 2.86 14.57
C SER A 269 10.65 3.24 13.73
N ALA A 270 10.87 3.49 12.45
CA ALA A 270 9.79 3.71 11.48
C ALA A 270 8.93 2.44 11.35
N VAL A 271 7.65 2.59 10.97
CA VAL A 271 6.78 1.43 10.78
C VAL A 271 7.16 0.66 9.51
N SER A 272 7.57 1.37 8.46
CA SER A 272 8.11 0.76 7.24
C SER A 272 9.21 1.60 6.61
N ALA A 273 10.05 0.92 5.84
CA ALA A 273 10.94 1.51 4.85
C ALA A 273 10.59 0.90 3.49
N ASP A 274 10.44 1.73 2.49
CA ASP A 274 9.81 1.39 1.25
C ASP A 274 10.85 1.48 0.09
N HIS A 275 10.70 0.71 -1.02
CA HIS A 275 11.61 0.47 -2.16
C HIS A 275 12.77 -0.48 -1.85
N LEU A 276 13.83 -0.04 -1.18
CA LEU A 276 14.95 -0.85 -0.67
C LEU A 276 15.78 -1.60 -1.73
N LEU A 277 15.82 -1.10 -2.99
CA LEU A 277 16.55 -1.75 -4.09
C LEU A 277 18.03 -1.91 -3.75
N HIS A 278 18.59 -0.91 -3.05
CA HIS A 278 20.01 -0.80 -2.75
C HIS A 278 20.34 -0.89 -1.25
N ALA A 279 19.39 -1.30 -0.39
CA ALA A 279 19.61 -1.43 1.05
C ALA A 279 20.77 -2.38 1.36
N SER A 280 21.67 -1.98 2.27
CA SER A 280 22.83 -2.80 2.65
C SER A 280 22.43 -3.98 3.54
N ASP A 281 23.28 -5.03 3.62
CA ASP A 281 23.06 -6.16 4.52
C ASP A 281 23.01 -5.76 6.00
N ALA A 282 23.76 -4.71 6.37
CA ALA A 282 23.75 -4.18 7.72
C ALA A 282 22.42 -3.52 8.04
N ASP A 283 21.87 -2.73 7.10
CA ASP A 283 20.62 -2.02 7.27
C ASP A 283 19.43 -2.99 7.24
N ILE A 284 19.46 -4.01 6.37
CA ILE A 284 18.45 -5.08 6.36
C ILE A 284 18.39 -5.76 7.74
N ARG A 285 19.53 -6.12 8.34
CA ARG A 285 19.55 -6.70 9.70
C ARG A 285 19.04 -5.71 10.75
N ALA A 286 19.43 -4.44 10.66
CA ALA A 286 18.94 -3.41 11.57
C ALA A 286 17.42 -3.23 11.51
N MET A 287 16.83 -3.25 10.31
CA MET A 287 15.37 -3.24 10.13
C MET A 287 14.72 -4.47 10.76
N ALA A 288 15.25 -5.66 10.52
CA ALA A 288 14.75 -6.90 11.13
C ALA A 288 14.74 -6.83 12.65
N ASP A 289 15.86 -6.41 13.26
CA ASP A 289 16.03 -6.27 14.71
C ASP A 289 15.06 -5.25 15.33
N LYS A 290 14.64 -4.22 14.56
CA LYS A 290 13.73 -3.17 15.00
C LYS A 290 12.26 -3.41 14.62
N GLY A 291 11.97 -4.48 13.88
CA GLY A 291 10.63 -4.80 13.41
C GLY A 291 10.08 -3.82 12.37
N VAL A 292 10.98 -3.14 11.63
CA VAL A 292 10.58 -2.26 10.52
C VAL A 292 10.13 -3.13 9.35
N VAL A 293 8.93 -2.88 8.82
CA VAL A 293 8.41 -3.61 7.66
C VAL A 293 9.14 -3.14 6.39
N ALA A 294 9.72 -4.07 5.64
CA ALA A 294 10.31 -3.82 4.34
C ALA A 294 9.21 -3.86 3.27
N THR A 295 8.75 -2.70 2.79
CA THR A 295 7.71 -2.62 1.75
C THR A 295 8.37 -2.56 0.37
N LEU A 296 8.24 -3.64 -0.40
CA LEU A 296 8.90 -3.81 -1.69
C LEU A 296 7.94 -3.52 -2.84
N LEU A 297 8.44 -2.83 -3.87
CA LEU A 297 7.66 -2.23 -4.95
C LEU A 297 8.06 -2.79 -6.33
N PRO A 298 7.75 -4.07 -6.61
CA PRO A 298 8.26 -4.74 -7.82
C PRO A 298 7.76 -4.13 -9.13
N LEU A 299 6.57 -3.49 -9.14
CA LEU A 299 6.05 -2.84 -10.35
C LEU A 299 6.89 -1.63 -10.74
N THR A 300 7.41 -0.87 -9.77
CA THR A 300 8.27 0.29 -10.02
C THR A 300 9.60 -0.14 -10.60
N ALA A 301 10.27 -1.13 -9.99
CA ALA A 301 11.48 -1.72 -10.53
C ALA A 301 11.29 -2.24 -11.97
N PHE A 302 10.17 -2.93 -12.24
CA PHE A 302 9.81 -3.41 -13.57
C PHE A 302 9.64 -2.26 -14.59
N ALA A 303 8.87 -1.23 -14.23
CA ALA A 303 8.57 -0.11 -15.13
C ALA A 303 9.79 0.77 -15.42
N LEU A 304 10.70 0.88 -14.47
CA LEU A 304 11.96 1.61 -14.60
C LEU A 304 13.09 0.77 -15.21
N LYS A 305 12.91 -0.57 -15.29
CA LYS A 305 13.95 -1.54 -15.70
C LYS A 305 15.14 -1.58 -14.74
N GLU A 306 14.87 -1.34 -13.47
CA GLU A 306 15.86 -1.40 -12.38
C GLU A 306 15.94 -2.82 -11.79
N PRO A 307 17.03 -3.14 -11.08
CA PRO A 307 17.11 -4.36 -10.29
C PRO A 307 15.97 -4.44 -9.26
N TYR A 308 15.49 -5.66 -9.01
CA TYR A 308 14.49 -5.86 -7.96
C TYR A 308 15.14 -5.82 -6.57
N ALA A 309 14.41 -5.32 -5.59
CA ALA A 309 14.82 -5.42 -4.20
C ALA A 309 15.01 -6.90 -3.78
N ARG A 310 15.94 -7.14 -2.85
CA ARG A 310 16.40 -8.47 -2.43
C ARG A 310 15.40 -9.15 -1.49
N GLY A 311 14.15 -9.40 -1.97
CA GLY A 311 13.07 -9.93 -1.15
C GLY A 311 13.42 -11.25 -0.45
N ARG A 312 14.05 -12.21 -1.16
CA ARG A 312 14.45 -13.48 -0.55
C ARG A 312 15.43 -13.27 0.59
N GLU A 313 16.48 -12.48 0.37
CA GLU A 313 17.52 -12.22 1.38
C GLU A 313 16.96 -11.46 2.58
N MET A 314 16.01 -10.56 2.38
CA MET A 314 15.33 -9.85 3.48
C MET A 314 14.49 -10.81 4.33
N ILE A 315 13.74 -11.71 3.70
CA ILE A 315 12.98 -12.75 4.42
C ILE A 315 13.92 -13.68 5.18
N ASP A 316 15.01 -14.14 4.54
CA ASP A 316 16.02 -15.01 5.18
C ASP A 316 16.74 -14.31 6.34
N ALA A 317 16.86 -12.97 6.30
CA ALA A 317 17.35 -12.14 7.40
C ALA A 317 16.29 -11.85 8.48
N SER A 318 15.13 -12.50 8.41
CA SER A 318 14.00 -12.32 9.35
C SER A 318 13.32 -10.97 9.30
N CYS A 319 13.38 -10.23 8.20
CA CYS A 319 12.53 -9.08 7.99
C CYS A 319 11.07 -9.52 7.80
N ALA A 320 10.15 -8.67 8.25
CA ALA A 320 8.78 -8.65 7.75
C ALA A 320 8.76 -7.95 6.39
N VAL A 321 8.35 -8.66 5.34
CA VAL A 321 8.26 -8.08 3.99
C VAL A 321 6.79 -7.84 3.66
N ALA A 322 6.47 -6.63 3.20
CA ALA A 322 5.22 -6.26 2.54
C ALA A 322 5.46 -6.02 1.05
N LEU A 323 4.40 -6.12 0.26
CA LEU A 323 4.37 -5.78 -1.16
C LEU A 323 3.34 -4.69 -1.41
N ALA A 324 3.65 -3.77 -2.33
CA ALA A 324 2.73 -2.73 -2.74
C ALA A 324 2.92 -2.37 -4.21
N THR A 325 2.01 -1.58 -4.77
CA THR A 325 2.03 -1.28 -6.21
C THR A 325 2.84 -0.05 -6.57
N ASP A 326 2.96 0.90 -5.65
CA ASP A 326 3.51 2.22 -5.93
C ASP A 326 2.80 2.92 -7.10
N LEU A 327 1.46 2.79 -7.19
CA LEU A 327 0.70 3.51 -8.21
C LEU A 327 0.97 5.00 -8.14
N ASN A 328 1.68 5.52 -9.14
CA ASN A 328 2.04 6.93 -9.26
C ASN A 328 2.13 7.36 -10.75
N PRO A 329 2.09 8.66 -11.07
CA PRO A 329 2.10 9.12 -12.45
C PRO A 329 3.48 9.05 -13.13
N GLY A 330 4.55 8.79 -12.39
CA GLY A 330 5.92 8.92 -12.88
C GLY A 330 6.61 7.62 -13.21
N SER A 331 6.92 6.87 -12.17
CA SER A 331 7.69 5.64 -12.25
C SER A 331 6.80 4.41 -12.49
N CYS A 332 5.56 4.39 -11.93
CA CYS A 332 4.68 3.24 -12.00
C CYS A 332 3.19 3.61 -12.13
N PHE A 333 2.69 3.74 -13.35
CA PHE A 333 1.26 4.01 -13.58
C PHE A 333 0.45 2.69 -13.61
N SER A 334 0.55 1.90 -12.53
CA SER A 334 -0.10 0.60 -12.43
C SER A 334 -0.46 0.25 -10.99
N GLY A 335 -1.72 -0.11 -10.73
CA GLY A 335 -2.20 -0.70 -9.48
C GLY A 335 -2.44 -2.21 -9.60
N SER A 336 -1.68 -2.91 -10.45
CA SER A 336 -1.92 -4.33 -10.76
C SER A 336 -1.43 -5.27 -9.66
N ILE A 337 -2.32 -5.69 -8.78
CA ILE A 337 -2.04 -6.73 -7.77
C ILE A 337 -1.61 -8.06 -8.42
N PRO A 338 -2.27 -8.57 -9.52
CA PRO A 338 -1.82 -9.80 -10.16
C PRO A 338 -0.38 -9.74 -10.67
N LEU A 339 0.03 -8.61 -11.25
CA LEU A 339 1.41 -8.46 -11.73
C LEU A 339 2.39 -8.33 -10.57
N THR A 340 2.01 -7.66 -9.47
CA THR A 340 2.80 -7.58 -8.23
C THR A 340 3.10 -8.99 -7.69
N PHE A 341 2.09 -9.87 -7.60
CA PHE A 341 2.28 -11.28 -7.22
C PHE A 341 3.27 -11.99 -8.14
N ALA A 342 3.08 -11.88 -9.44
CA ALA A 342 3.92 -12.57 -10.41
C ALA A 342 5.38 -12.13 -10.31
N LEU A 343 5.63 -10.81 -10.23
CA LEU A 343 6.99 -10.28 -10.14
C LEU A 343 7.67 -10.66 -8.82
N ALA A 344 6.96 -10.61 -7.70
CA ALA A 344 7.49 -11.03 -6.41
C ALA A 344 7.91 -12.50 -6.41
N CYS A 345 7.09 -13.39 -6.94
CA CYS A 345 7.41 -14.83 -6.99
C CYS A 345 8.52 -15.13 -8.01
N ILE A 346 8.46 -14.55 -9.23
CA ILE A 346 9.38 -14.88 -10.32
C ILE A 346 10.76 -14.26 -10.13
N TYR A 347 10.81 -12.96 -9.79
CA TYR A 347 12.06 -12.20 -9.74
C TYR A 347 12.64 -12.03 -8.34
N MET A 348 11.77 -11.86 -7.33
CA MET A 348 12.23 -11.66 -5.95
C MET A 348 12.30 -12.99 -5.16
N LYS A 349 11.98 -14.12 -5.80
CA LYS A 349 12.05 -15.49 -5.25
C LYS A 349 11.25 -15.69 -3.98
N MET A 350 10.12 -15.01 -3.86
CA MET A 350 9.15 -15.22 -2.78
C MET A 350 8.31 -16.46 -3.08
N SER A 351 7.94 -17.23 -2.06
CA SER A 351 6.91 -18.25 -2.21
C SER A 351 5.54 -17.59 -2.40
N ILE A 352 4.56 -18.36 -2.85
CA ILE A 352 3.19 -17.86 -3.04
C ILE A 352 2.57 -17.45 -1.69
N GLU A 353 2.84 -18.24 -0.66
CA GLU A 353 2.40 -18.02 0.71
C GLU A 353 3.02 -16.74 1.30
N GLU A 354 4.33 -16.53 1.10
CA GLU A 354 5.01 -15.30 1.50
C GLU A 354 4.42 -14.08 0.79
N ALA A 355 4.12 -14.18 -0.51
CA ALA A 355 3.53 -13.08 -1.27
C ALA A 355 2.08 -12.79 -0.82
N ILE A 356 1.29 -13.81 -0.46
CA ILE A 356 -0.04 -13.63 0.15
C ILE A 356 0.09 -12.89 1.48
N THR A 357 0.97 -13.34 2.38
CA THR A 357 1.21 -12.69 3.67
C THR A 357 1.68 -11.24 3.48
N ALA A 358 2.55 -10.99 2.49
CA ALA A 358 3.07 -9.66 2.18
C ALA A 358 2.01 -8.67 1.69
N LEU A 359 1.03 -9.14 0.88
CA LEU A 359 -0.07 -8.31 0.36
C LEU A 359 -1.32 -8.28 1.28
N THR A 360 -1.26 -8.94 2.42
CA THR A 360 -2.37 -8.98 3.38
C THR A 360 -1.92 -8.53 4.76
N LEU A 361 -1.46 -9.44 5.64
CA LEU A 361 -1.14 -9.16 7.04
C LEU A 361 0.06 -8.21 7.19
N ASN A 362 1.13 -8.40 6.40
CA ASN A 362 2.30 -7.52 6.47
C ASN A 362 2.02 -6.15 5.83
N GLY A 363 1.24 -6.09 4.74
CA GLY A 363 0.73 -4.83 4.21
C GLY A 363 -0.11 -4.07 5.24
N ALA A 364 -0.95 -4.79 6.00
CA ALA A 364 -1.70 -4.21 7.10
C ALA A 364 -0.79 -3.72 8.23
N ALA A 365 0.26 -4.47 8.56
CA ALA A 365 1.25 -4.08 9.57
C ALA A 365 2.02 -2.81 9.17
N ALA A 366 2.38 -2.66 7.89
CA ALA A 366 3.01 -1.45 7.37
C ALA A 366 2.12 -0.19 7.49
N LEU A 367 0.82 -0.39 7.77
CA LEU A 367 -0.17 0.66 8.01
C LEU A 367 -0.70 0.69 9.45
N ASN A 368 -0.06 -0.02 10.40
CA ASN A 368 -0.54 -0.18 11.78
C ASN A 368 -2.01 -0.67 11.86
N ARG A 369 -2.37 -1.67 11.03
CA ARG A 369 -3.74 -2.22 10.94
C ARG A 369 -3.79 -3.74 11.07
N ALA A 370 -2.66 -4.41 11.36
CA ALA A 370 -2.61 -5.87 11.47
C ALA A 370 -3.51 -6.44 12.58
N ASP A 371 -3.87 -5.62 13.56
CA ASP A 371 -4.82 -5.95 14.63
C ASP A 371 -6.27 -6.05 14.15
N SER A 372 -6.62 -5.37 13.05
CA SER A 372 -7.99 -5.20 12.57
C SER A 372 -8.28 -5.73 11.17
N ILE A 373 -7.25 -5.92 10.33
CA ILE A 373 -7.35 -6.45 8.96
C ILE A 373 -6.16 -7.36 8.61
N GLY A 374 -6.15 -7.90 7.40
CA GLY A 374 -5.02 -8.64 6.83
C GLY A 374 -4.99 -10.13 7.14
N SER A 375 -5.91 -10.63 7.98
CA SER A 375 -6.15 -12.06 8.17
C SER A 375 -7.63 -12.34 8.40
N ILE A 376 -8.06 -13.59 8.19
CA ILE A 376 -9.43 -14.04 8.43
C ILE A 376 -9.50 -14.67 9.83
N GLU A 377 -9.72 -13.81 10.83
CA GLU A 377 -9.80 -14.18 12.25
C GLU A 377 -10.95 -13.45 12.93
N VAL A 378 -11.56 -14.10 13.91
CA VAL A 378 -12.67 -13.52 14.70
C VAL A 378 -12.18 -12.22 15.36
N GLY A 379 -13.01 -11.16 15.26
CA GLY A 379 -12.73 -9.81 15.78
C GLY A 379 -12.14 -8.86 14.75
N LYS A 380 -11.63 -9.34 13.60
CA LYS A 380 -11.17 -8.50 12.51
C LYS A 380 -12.31 -8.11 11.56
N LYS A 381 -12.08 -7.11 10.72
CA LYS A 381 -13.05 -6.64 9.71
C LYS A 381 -13.34 -7.71 8.67
N GLY A 382 -14.57 -7.77 8.21
CA GLY A 382 -15.03 -8.65 7.14
C GLY A 382 -14.60 -8.15 5.74
N ASP A 383 -13.30 -8.02 5.54
CA ASP A 383 -12.66 -7.57 4.31
C ASP A 383 -12.02 -8.77 3.60
N PHE A 384 -12.54 -9.16 2.44
CA PHE A 384 -12.13 -10.39 1.77
C PHE A 384 -12.00 -10.26 0.26
N VAL A 385 -11.28 -11.21 -0.32
CA VAL A 385 -11.22 -11.49 -1.75
C VAL A 385 -11.68 -12.92 -2.00
N VAL A 386 -12.69 -13.11 -2.85
CA VAL A 386 -13.06 -14.42 -3.40
C VAL A 386 -12.38 -14.54 -4.76
N LEU A 387 -11.61 -15.61 -4.96
CA LEU A 387 -10.99 -15.89 -6.25
C LEU A 387 -11.96 -16.61 -7.20
N ASN A 388 -11.64 -16.61 -8.51
CA ASN A 388 -12.38 -17.40 -9.51
C ASN A 388 -12.10 -18.91 -9.45
N THR A 389 -11.18 -19.34 -8.59
CA THR A 389 -10.62 -20.69 -8.51
C THR A 389 -10.62 -21.20 -7.05
N ASP A 390 -10.55 -22.48 -6.87
CA ASP A 390 -10.33 -23.18 -5.60
C ASP A 390 -8.84 -23.34 -5.22
N ASN A 391 -7.93 -22.86 -6.09
CA ASN A 391 -6.50 -22.98 -5.92
C ASN A 391 -5.80 -21.59 -5.96
N TYR A 392 -5.30 -21.13 -4.82
CA TYR A 392 -4.62 -19.84 -4.68
C TYR A 392 -3.29 -19.76 -5.46
N HIS A 393 -2.71 -20.89 -5.89
CA HIS A 393 -1.51 -20.87 -6.73
C HIS A 393 -1.74 -20.21 -8.09
N PHE A 394 -2.97 -20.01 -8.51
CA PHE A 394 -3.29 -19.23 -9.71
C PHE A 394 -2.91 -17.75 -9.61
N LEU A 395 -2.75 -17.20 -8.40
CA LEU A 395 -2.39 -15.78 -8.22
C LEU A 395 -1.13 -15.37 -9.01
N PRO A 396 0.04 -16.02 -8.85
CA PRO A 396 1.20 -15.73 -9.70
C PRO A 396 1.17 -16.50 -11.04
N TYR A 397 0.45 -17.65 -11.12
CA TYR A 397 0.42 -18.48 -12.35
C TYR A 397 -0.29 -17.78 -13.50
N TYR A 398 -1.37 -17.05 -13.24
CA TYR A 398 -2.02 -16.15 -14.19
C TYR A 398 -1.30 -14.81 -14.24
N VAL A 399 -0.10 -14.81 -14.79
CA VAL A 399 0.78 -13.62 -14.88
C VAL A 399 0.01 -12.41 -15.42
N GLY A 400 -0.23 -11.42 -14.56
CA GLY A 400 -0.94 -10.18 -14.92
C GLY A 400 -2.46 -10.31 -15.14
N MET A 401 -3.03 -11.51 -15.05
CA MET A 401 -4.47 -11.72 -15.22
C MET A 401 -5.19 -11.64 -13.87
N ASN A 402 -6.34 -11.00 -13.84
CA ASN A 402 -7.14 -10.85 -12.64
C ASN A 402 -7.87 -12.16 -12.28
N CYS A 403 -7.58 -12.73 -11.12
CA CYS A 403 -8.23 -13.92 -10.57
C CYS A 403 -9.39 -13.59 -9.61
N VAL A 404 -9.68 -12.31 -9.37
CA VAL A 404 -10.71 -11.91 -8.40
C VAL A 404 -12.10 -12.07 -9.00
N ASN A 405 -12.96 -12.75 -8.26
CA ASN A 405 -14.40 -12.88 -8.56
C ASN A 405 -15.21 -11.79 -7.87
N THR A 406 -14.94 -11.59 -6.58
CA THR A 406 -15.68 -10.64 -5.75
C THR A 406 -14.75 -10.08 -4.67
N THR A 407 -14.75 -8.78 -4.51
CA THR A 407 -14.16 -8.12 -3.36
C THR A 407 -15.27 -7.86 -2.34
N ILE A 408 -14.98 -8.08 -1.07
CA ILE A 408 -15.93 -7.89 0.03
C ILE A 408 -15.32 -6.87 1.00
N LYS A 409 -16.08 -5.83 1.31
CA LYS A 409 -15.65 -4.76 2.22
C LYS A 409 -16.66 -4.59 3.35
N GLY A 410 -16.27 -4.91 4.59
CA GLY A 410 -17.15 -4.83 5.75
C GLY A 410 -18.44 -5.65 5.59
N GLY A 411 -18.38 -6.81 4.92
CA GLY A 411 -19.53 -7.64 4.60
C GLY A 411 -20.30 -7.25 3.32
N VAL A 412 -19.99 -6.10 2.69
CA VAL A 412 -20.63 -5.66 1.44
C VAL A 412 -19.90 -6.25 0.23
N LEU A 413 -20.68 -6.84 -0.69
CA LEU A 413 -20.16 -7.52 -1.88
C LEU A 413 -19.97 -6.55 -3.06
N TYR A 414 -18.81 -6.61 -3.70
CA TYR A 414 -18.48 -5.89 -4.94
C TYR A 414 -18.01 -6.90 -6.01
N PRO A 415 -18.95 -7.48 -6.80
CA PRO A 415 -18.61 -8.42 -7.86
C PRO A 415 -17.73 -7.74 -8.93
N VAL A 416 -16.76 -8.50 -9.44
CA VAL A 416 -15.95 -8.08 -10.59
C VAL A 416 -16.65 -8.55 -11.85
N LEU A 417 -17.04 -7.61 -12.71
CA LEU A 417 -17.77 -7.87 -13.97
C LEU A 417 -16.82 -8.27 -15.10
#